data_3b1ebeba30331e31c9fdb2a0127f761b
#
_entry.id   3b1ebeba30331e31c9fdb2a0127f761b
#
_cell.length_a   1.000
_cell.length_b   1.000
_cell.length_c   1.000
_cell.angle_alpha   90.00
_cell.angle_beta   90.00
_cell.angle_gamma   90.00
#
_symmetry.space_group_name_H-M   'P 1'
#
loop_
_entity.id
_entity.type
_entity.pdbx_description
1 polymer ?
#
loop_
_entity_poly.entity_id
_entity_poly.type
_entity_poly.pdbx_seq_one_letter_code
_entity_poly.pdbx_strand_id
1 'polypeptide(L)'
;MANIYTPKDEEEIFAPFSPIIGYKKMSPSFVDRLNDAMDENMEDWSPNLVGKVSQELKFTKELDQLWAKEMGTFLMKYQSHAELYTSLGKRNIQPDIFNYRIDVASGWFVRQFENEYNPIHVHLGTYLSCVGYLKLPEGIEDEWEKDYKDHHPANGHIQFVYGHASNHTGSNCLMKPQVGDFYVFPSHLHHCVYPFKTKGERRSFSVNFTITASYKDKSQEPKSYAEQEKEMLVEKEKA
;
A
#
# COMPACT_ATOMS: atom_id res chain seq x y z
N MET A 1 16.58 -12.80 13.50
CA MET A 1 16.95 -11.65 12.64
C MET A 1 15.74 -11.33 11.77
N ALA A 2 15.37 -10.06 11.65
CA ALA A 2 14.32 -9.65 10.72
C ALA A 2 14.83 -9.85 9.29
N ASN A 3 13.97 -10.40 8.42
CA ASN A 3 14.28 -10.47 6.99
C ASN A 3 14.10 -9.08 6.38
N ILE A 4 15.21 -8.43 6.03
CA ILE A 4 15.19 -7.21 5.24
C ILE A 4 15.05 -7.64 3.78
N TYR A 5 13.97 -7.23 3.14
CA TYR A 5 13.76 -7.44 1.71
C TYR A 5 14.27 -6.22 0.94
N THR A 6 15.01 -6.49 -0.12
CA THR A 6 15.48 -5.47 -1.05
C THR A 6 14.97 -5.83 -2.44
N PRO A 7 14.16 -4.98 -3.08
CA PRO A 7 13.72 -5.19 -4.46
C PRO A 7 14.94 -5.34 -5.41
N LYS A 8 14.79 -6.20 -6.40
CA LYS A 8 15.85 -6.49 -7.38
C LYS A 8 15.64 -5.85 -8.73
N ASP A 9 14.36 -5.62 -9.07
CA ASP A 9 13.93 -5.02 -10.33
C ASP A 9 13.20 -3.70 -10.08
N GLU A 10 12.98 -2.89 -11.14
CA GLU A 10 12.25 -1.62 -11.04
C GLU A 10 10.77 -1.81 -10.68
N GLU A 11 10.19 -2.98 -10.99
CA GLU A 11 8.82 -3.37 -10.63
C GLU A 11 8.81 -4.82 -10.18
N GLU A 12 8.35 -5.06 -8.95
CA GLU A 12 8.17 -6.41 -8.41
C GLU A 12 6.81 -6.57 -7.73
N ILE A 13 6.25 -7.78 -7.79
CA ILE A 13 5.10 -8.23 -7.00
C ILE A 13 5.52 -9.50 -6.29
N PHE A 14 5.62 -9.44 -4.98
CA PHE A 14 6.16 -10.52 -4.17
C PHE A 14 5.31 -10.80 -2.94
N ALA A 15 5.41 -12.00 -2.41
CA ALA A 15 4.68 -12.47 -1.25
C ALA A 15 5.66 -12.87 -0.14
N PRO A 16 6.00 -11.93 0.78
CA PRO A 16 6.84 -12.27 1.93
C PRO A 16 6.11 -13.21 2.89
N PHE A 17 4.78 -13.26 2.77
CA PHE A 17 3.83 -14.19 3.42
C PHE A 17 2.59 -14.32 2.51
N SER A 18 1.42 -14.65 3.05
CA SER A 18 0.21 -14.80 2.23
C SER A 18 -0.26 -13.49 1.54
N PRO A 19 -0.34 -12.30 2.20
CA PRO A 19 -0.56 -11.05 1.50
C PRO A 19 0.62 -10.71 0.58
N ILE A 20 0.32 -10.31 -0.65
CA ILE A 20 1.34 -9.87 -1.61
C ILE A 20 1.60 -8.38 -1.48
N ILE A 21 2.83 -7.98 -1.78
CA ILE A 21 3.27 -6.59 -1.81
C ILE A 21 3.77 -6.29 -3.21
N GLY A 22 3.34 -5.16 -3.78
CA GLY A 22 3.86 -4.65 -5.05
C GLY A 22 4.91 -3.58 -4.79
N TYR A 23 6.00 -3.61 -5.55
CA TYR A 23 7.05 -2.61 -5.56
C TYR A 23 7.20 -1.99 -6.94
N LYS A 24 7.44 -0.69 -6.97
CA LYS A 24 7.79 0.07 -8.17
C LYS A 24 8.76 1.18 -7.82
N LYS A 25 9.78 1.37 -8.66
CA LYS A 25 10.61 2.57 -8.59
C LYS A 25 9.89 3.71 -9.32
N MET A 26 9.64 4.81 -8.61
CA MET A 26 9.08 6.04 -9.19
C MET A 26 10.13 6.76 -10.02
N SER A 27 9.70 7.43 -11.09
CA SER A 27 10.60 8.28 -11.87
C SER A 27 11.08 9.48 -11.04
N PRO A 28 12.34 9.94 -11.21
CA PRO A 28 12.84 11.13 -10.52
C PRO A 28 11.94 12.36 -10.72
N SER A 29 11.46 12.59 -11.93
CA SER A 29 10.57 13.72 -12.24
C SER A 29 9.23 13.66 -11.50
N PHE A 30 8.71 12.46 -11.22
CA PHE A 30 7.50 12.31 -10.41
C PHE A 30 7.77 12.58 -8.93
N VAL A 31 8.92 12.11 -8.42
CA VAL A 31 9.37 12.40 -7.05
C VAL A 31 9.54 13.90 -6.84
N ASP A 32 10.19 14.61 -7.80
CA ASP A 32 10.41 16.07 -7.73
C ASP A 32 9.06 16.81 -7.69
N ARG A 33 8.12 16.47 -8.57
CA ARG A 33 6.77 17.09 -8.59
C ARG A 33 6.01 16.90 -7.29
N LEU A 34 6.14 15.73 -6.64
CA LEU A 34 5.50 15.49 -5.34
C LEU A 34 6.20 16.24 -4.21
N ASN A 35 7.52 16.40 -4.26
CA ASN A 35 8.26 17.24 -3.32
C ASN A 35 7.87 18.72 -3.44
N ASP A 36 7.78 19.24 -4.67
CA ASP A 36 7.34 20.63 -4.93
C ASP A 36 5.93 20.86 -4.37
N ALA A 37 5.00 19.96 -4.67
CA ALA A 37 3.63 20.05 -4.17
C ALA A 37 3.55 20.01 -2.64
N MET A 38 4.42 19.27 -1.97
CA MET A 38 4.46 19.18 -0.51
C MET A 38 4.91 20.48 0.17
N ASP A 39 5.62 21.35 -0.54
CA ASP A 39 6.07 22.65 -0.04
C ASP A 39 5.02 23.77 -0.26
N GLU A 40 3.89 23.47 -0.94
CA GLU A 40 2.76 24.39 -1.06
C GLU A 40 1.92 24.42 0.24
N ASN A 41 1.03 25.42 0.34
CA ASN A 41 0.13 25.51 1.49
C ASN A 41 -0.98 24.46 1.39
N MET A 42 -0.88 23.38 2.15
CA MET A 42 -1.81 22.25 2.15
C MET A 42 -2.59 22.14 3.48
N GLU A 43 -3.74 21.48 3.42
CA GLU A 43 -4.58 21.17 4.59
C GLU A 43 -3.86 20.18 5.54
N ASP A 44 -3.77 20.54 6.83
CA ASP A 44 -3.28 19.61 7.86
C ASP A 44 -4.27 18.45 8.06
N TRP A 45 -3.78 17.24 7.88
CA TRP A 45 -4.56 16.00 7.99
C TRP A 45 -4.22 15.18 9.23
N SER A 46 -3.24 15.60 10.01
CA SER A 46 -2.72 14.89 11.20
C SER A 46 -3.80 14.47 12.20
N PRO A 47 -4.88 15.23 12.44
CA PRO A 47 -5.95 14.82 13.37
C PRO A 47 -6.70 13.55 12.94
N ASN A 48 -6.60 13.14 11.68
CA ASN A 48 -7.29 11.98 11.11
C ASN A 48 -6.42 10.72 11.06
N LEU A 49 -5.16 10.80 11.49
CA LEU A 49 -4.15 9.78 11.29
C LEU A 49 -3.52 9.35 12.62
N VAL A 50 -2.82 8.22 12.60
CA VAL A 50 -2.22 7.61 13.81
C VAL A 50 -0.75 7.98 14.01
N GLY A 51 -0.15 8.70 13.07
CA GLY A 51 1.26 9.09 13.11
C GLY A 51 1.64 9.86 14.38
N LYS A 52 2.84 9.61 14.87
CA LYS A 52 3.52 10.41 15.88
C LYS A 52 4.61 11.20 15.18
N VAL A 53 4.19 12.07 14.26
CA VAL A 53 5.00 12.80 13.29
C VAL A 53 4.62 14.27 13.30
N SER A 54 5.54 15.14 12.86
CA SER A 54 5.37 16.58 12.92
C SER A 54 4.24 17.09 12.05
N GLN A 55 4.02 16.50 10.89
CA GLN A 55 3.01 16.99 9.96
C GLN A 55 2.55 15.92 8.96
N GLU A 56 1.24 15.86 8.75
CA GLU A 56 0.59 15.08 7.70
C GLU A 56 -0.34 15.99 6.90
N LEU A 57 -0.15 16.06 5.58
CA LEU A 57 -0.80 17.01 4.69
C LEU A 57 -1.68 16.29 3.68
N LYS A 58 -2.95 16.66 3.59
CA LYS A 58 -3.92 16.06 2.68
C LYS A 58 -3.61 16.37 1.22
N PHE A 59 -3.74 15.38 0.34
CA PHE A 59 -3.66 15.59 -1.10
C PHE A 59 -4.79 16.49 -1.61
N THR A 60 -4.46 17.32 -2.59
CA THR A 60 -5.46 18.03 -3.39
C THR A 60 -6.04 17.11 -4.46
N LYS A 61 -7.15 17.48 -5.09
CA LYS A 61 -7.73 16.71 -6.20
C LYS A 61 -6.80 16.60 -7.41
N GLU A 62 -6.00 17.63 -7.64
CA GLU A 62 -5.01 17.67 -8.72
C GLU A 62 -3.90 16.65 -8.45
N LEU A 63 -3.45 16.51 -7.20
CA LEU A 63 -2.49 15.48 -6.79
C LEU A 63 -3.07 14.07 -6.92
N ASP A 64 -4.31 13.85 -6.53
CA ASP A 64 -4.99 12.56 -6.71
C ASP A 64 -5.03 12.16 -8.19
N GLN A 65 -5.34 13.11 -9.09
CA GLN A 65 -5.36 12.86 -10.53
C GLN A 65 -3.97 12.61 -11.12
N LEU A 66 -3.00 13.42 -10.72
CA LEU A 66 -1.60 13.25 -11.11
C LEU A 66 -1.10 11.87 -10.70
N TRP A 67 -1.33 11.52 -9.44
CA TRP A 67 -0.90 10.27 -8.86
C TRP A 67 -1.56 9.07 -9.57
N ALA A 68 -2.87 9.11 -9.80
CA ALA A 68 -3.61 8.07 -10.52
C ALA A 68 -3.07 7.86 -11.96
N LYS A 69 -2.68 8.93 -12.64
CA LYS A 69 -2.09 8.86 -13.98
C LYS A 69 -0.71 8.16 -13.97
N GLU A 70 0.15 8.50 -13.03
CA GLU A 70 1.52 7.96 -12.97
C GLU A 70 1.57 6.50 -12.47
N MET A 71 0.69 6.15 -11.53
CA MET A 71 0.75 4.86 -10.84
C MET A 71 -0.35 3.89 -11.26
N GLY A 72 -1.39 4.34 -11.96
CA GLY A 72 -2.58 3.55 -12.26
C GLY A 72 -2.28 2.25 -13.02
N THR A 73 -1.40 2.28 -14.03
CA THR A 73 -1.01 1.07 -14.78
C THR A 73 -0.37 0.02 -13.87
N PHE A 74 0.50 0.45 -12.96
CA PHE A 74 1.13 -0.47 -12.02
C PHE A 74 0.13 -1.04 -11.01
N LEU A 75 -0.82 -0.23 -10.52
CA LEU A 75 -1.88 -0.72 -9.65
C LEU A 75 -2.77 -1.77 -10.33
N MET A 76 -3.12 -1.58 -11.61
CA MET A 76 -3.87 -2.56 -12.37
C MET A 76 -3.10 -3.86 -12.55
N LYS A 77 -1.78 -3.78 -12.82
CA LYS A 77 -0.89 -4.94 -12.87
C LYS A 77 -0.86 -5.68 -11.51
N TYR A 78 -0.70 -4.93 -10.42
CA TYR A 78 -0.73 -5.48 -9.07
C TYR A 78 -2.06 -6.19 -8.79
N GLN A 79 -3.21 -5.56 -9.07
CA GLN A 79 -4.52 -6.14 -8.82
C GLN A 79 -4.75 -7.43 -9.61
N SER A 80 -4.40 -7.44 -10.89
CA SER A 80 -4.52 -8.65 -11.73
C SER A 80 -3.64 -9.80 -11.20
N HIS A 81 -2.44 -9.47 -10.71
CA HIS A 81 -1.55 -10.46 -10.10
C HIS A 81 -2.09 -10.98 -8.76
N ALA A 82 -2.64 -10.10 -7.93
CA ALA A 82 -3.26 -10.46 -6.66
C ALA A 82 -4.44 -11.40 -6.84
N GLU A 83 -5.28 -11.15 -7.85
CA GLU A 83 -6.41 -12.02 -8.21
C GLU A 83 -5.90 -13.41 -8.66
N LEU A 84 -4.91 -13.46 -9.53
CA LEU A 84 -4.32 -14.72 -9.96
C LEU A 84 -3.74 -15.49 -8.77
N TYR A 85 -2.97 -14.82 -7.90
CA TYR A 85 -2.34 -15.43 -6.74
C TYR A 85 -3.37 -16.02 -5.77
N THR A 86 -4.46 -15.28 -5.48
CA THR A 86 -5.54 -15.75 -4.62
C THR A 86 -6.39 -16.83 -5.27
N SER A 87 -6.55 -16.82 -6.60
CA SER A 87 -7.34 -17.79 -7.35
C SER A 87 -6.65 -19.16 -7.46
N LEU A 88 -5.32 -19.21 -7.46
CA LEU A 88 -4.55 -20.46 -7.45
C LEU A 88 -4.86 -21.32 -6.21
N GLY A 89 -5.27 -20.70 -5.09
CA GLY A 89 -5.75 -21.39 -3.90
C GLY A 89 -7.25 -21.76 -3.91
N LYS A 90 -8.02 -21.18 -4.84
CA LYS A 90 -9.47 -21.38 -4.97
C LYS A 90 -9.76 -22.03 -6.34
N ARG A 91 -10.11 -23.27 -6.35
CA ARG A 91 -10.18 -24.15 -7.55
C ARG A 91 -11.05 -23.70 -8.74
N ASN A 92 -11.70 -22.52 -8.75
CA ASN A 92 -12.68 -22.16 -9.77
C ASN A 92 -12.76 -20.66 -10.16
N ILE A 93 -11.79 -19.84 -9.88
CA ILE A 93 -11.84 -18.41 -10.31
C ILE A 93 -10.98 -18.26 -11.57
N GLN A 94 -11.60 -17.82 -12.68
CA GLN A 94 -10.89 -17.38 -13.86
C GLN A 94 -10.51 -15.90 -13.66
N PRO A 95 -9.22 -15.56 -13.54
CA PRO A 95 -8.79 -14.19 -13.16
C PRO A 95 -9.15 -13.14 -14.21
N ASP A 96 -9.48 -13.51 -15.42
CA ASP A 96 -9.73 -12.59 -16.52
C ASP A 96 -11.21 -12.27 -16.79
N ILE A 97 -12.11 -12.60 -15.87
CA ILE A 97 -13.54 -12.32 -16.05
C ILE A 97 -14.00 -10.94 -15.55
N PHE A 98 -13.10 -10.19 -14.88
CA PHE A 98 -13.43 -8.90 -14.30
C PHE A 98 -12.70 -7.73 -14.98
N ASN A 99 -13.42 -6.61 -15.10
CA ASN A 99 -12.82 -5.29 -15.25
C ASN A 99 -12.70 -4.66 -13.87
N TYR A 100 -11.55 -4.07 -13.58
CA TYR A 100 -11.32 -3.36 -12.32
C TYR A 100 -11.27 -1.86 -12.56
N ARG A 101 -11.89 -1.10 -11.66
CA ARG A 101 -11.69 0.33 -11.49
C ARG A 101 -11.08 0.55 -10.12
N ILE A 102 -9.97 1.27 -10.08
CA ILE A 102 -9.25 1.64 -8.87
C ILE A 102 -9.40 3.15 -8.71
N ASP A 103 -10.00 3.58 -7.60
CA ASP A 103 -10.22 4.98 -7.28
C ASP A 103 -9.42 5.37 -6.04
N VAL A 104 -8.81 6.56 -6.04
CA VAL A 104 -8.18 7.14 -4.85
C VAL A 104 -9.27 7.48 -3.84
N ALA A 105 -9.19 6.90 -2.66
CA ALA A 105 -10.10 7.18 -1.55
C ALA A 105 -9.57 8.31 -0.67
N SER A 106 -8.27 8.33 -0.41
CA SER A 106 -7.57 9.39 0.32
C SER A 106 -6.07 9.34 0.04
N GLY A 107 -5.41 10.50 0.04
CA GLY A 107 -3.97 10.60 -0.08
C GLY A 107 -3.43 11.69 0.83
N TRP A 108 -2.24 11.49 1.37
CA TRP A 108 -1.56 12.47 2.20
C TRP A 108 -0.05 12.34 2.16
N PHE A 109 0.65 13.44 2.39
CA PHE A 109 2.08 13.47 2.64
C PHE A 109 2.38 13.34 4.14
N VAL A 110 3.57 12.85 4.45
CA VAL A 110 4.09 12.73 5.81
C VAL A 110 5.46 13.40 5.89
N ARG A 111 5.58 14.40 6.77
CA ARG A 111 6.86 14.98 7.19
C ARG A 111 7.24 14.37 8.54
N GLN A 112 8.33 13.65 8.54
CA GLN A 112 8.83 12.97 9.74
C GLN A 112 10.27 13.39 10.03
N PHE A 113 10.55 13.63 11.29
CA PHE A 113 11.87 13.98 11.81
C PHE A 113 12.39 12.89 12.77
N GLU A 114 13.56 13.11 13.33
CA GLU A 114 14.19 12.17 14.24
C GLU A 114 13.29 11.81 15.44
N ASN A 115 13.28 10.52 15.83
CA ASN A 115 12.47 9.92 16.91
C ASN A 115 10.95 9.88 16.64
N GLU A 116 10.47 10.39 15.55
CA GLU A 116 9.07 10.29 15.13
C GLU A 116 8.79 8.93 14.48
N TYR A 117 7.56 8.43 14.58
CA TYR A 117 7.19 7.10 14.10
C TYR A 117 5.70 6.98 13.79
N ASN A 118 5.33 5.95 13.02
CA ASN A 118 3.95 5.52 12.90
C ASN A 118 3.77 4.20 13.64
N PRO A 119 2.90 4.13 14.67
CA PRO A 119 2.64 2.89 15.38
C PRO A 119 2.03 1.82 14.48
N ILE A 120 2.00 0.58 14.97
CA ILE A 120 1.36 -0.51 14.21
C ILE A 120 -0.13 -0.21 14.00
N HIS A 121 -0.59 -0.27 12.76
CA HIS A 121 -1.96 0.04 12.35
C HIS A 121 -2.37 -0.65 11.05
N VAL A 122 -3.61 -0.46 10.65
CA VAL A 122 -4.21 -0.84 9.38
C VAL A 122 -5.07 0.30 8.86
N HIS A 123 -5.44 0.26 7.58
CA HIS A 123 -6.35 1.24 7.00
C HIS A 123 -7.72 0.57 6.77
N LEU A 124 -8.74 1.03 7.48
CA LEU A 124 -10.09 0.48 7.39
C LEU A 124 -10.90 1.17 6.28
N GLY A 125 -11.87 0.46 5.71
CA GLY A 125 -12.79 1.00 4.70
C GLY A 125 -12.19 1.17 3.30
N THR A 126 -10.98 0.66 3.06
CA THR A 126 -10.30 0.69 1.76
C THR A 126 -9.75 -0.68 1.40
N TYR A 127 -9.37 -0.90 0.14
CA TYR A 127 -8.88 -2.19 -0.36
C TYR A 127 -7.36 -2.26 -0.34
N LEU A 128 -6.72 -1.23 -0.87
CA LEU A 128 -5.27 -1.14 -0.97
C LEU A 128 -4.78 0.13 -0.27
N SER A 129 -3.57 0.06 0.24
CA SER A 129 -2.79 1.18 0.72
C SER A 129 -1.41 1.17 0.08
N CYS A 130 -0.78 2.32 0.06
CA CYS A 130 0.60 2.43 -0.40
C CYS A 130 1.43 3.35 0.47
N VAL A 131 2.73 3.28 0.29
CA VAL A 131 3.71 4.25 0.78
C VAL A 131 4.73 4.52 -0.31
N GLY A 132 5.12 5.78 -0.46
CA GLY A 132 6.22 6.18 -1.35
C GLY A 132 7.17 7.15 -0.65
N TYR A 133 8.47 7.06 -0.97
CA TYR A 133 9.51 7.85 -0.33
C TYR A 133 10.04 8.93 -1.27
N LEU A 134 9.99 10.18 -0.81
CA LEU A 134 10.33 11.37 -1.60
C LEU A 134 11.66 12.00 -1.18
N LYS A 135 12.02 11.89 0.09
CA LYS A 135 13.25 12.43 0.66
C LYS A 135 13.66 11.63 1.88
N LEU A 136 14.95 11.47 2.08
CA LEU A 136 15.53 10.90 3.30
C LEU A 136 16.48 11.92 3.94
N PRO A 137 16.68 11.88 5.27
CA PRO A 137 17.69 12.69 5.93
C PRO A 137 19.09 12.38 5.37
N GLU A 138 19.89 13.39 5.18
CA GLU A 138 21.30 13.23 4.78
C GLU A 138 22.07 12.46 5.86
N GLY A 139 22.82 11.44 5.45
CA GLY A 139 23.61 10.58 6.35
C GLY A 139 22.80 9.51 7.09
N ILE A 140 21.56 9.25 6.71
CA ILE A 140 20.77 8.16 7.33
C ILE A 140 21.41 6.78 7.05
N GLU A 141 22.18 6.65 5.98
CA GLU A 141 22.93 5.45 5.64
C GLU A 141 23.94 5.08 6.73
N ASP A 142 24.61 6.07 7.33
CA ASP A 142 25.55 5.85 8.44
C ASP A 142 24.84 5.24 9.67
N GLU A 143 23.58 5.58 9.87
CA GLU A 143 22.78 4.99 10.95
C GLU A 143 22.50 3.52 10.70
N TRP A 144 22.32 3.10 9.44
CA TRP A 144 22.06 1.71 9.07
C TRP A 144 23.32 0.84 9.05
N GLU A 145 24.50 1.42 8.83
CA GLU A 145 25.78 0.74 8.78
C GLU A 145 26.46 0.57 10.14
N LYS A 146 26.03 1.36 11.15
CA LYS A 146 26.55 1.22 12.50
C LYS A 146 26.24 -0.15 13.05
N ASP A 147 27.27 -0.78 13.63
CA ASP A 147 27.15 -2.05 14.35
C ASP A 147 26.35 -1.83 15.64
N TYR A 148 25.04 -1.93 15.50
CA TYR A 148 24.15 -1.88 16.64
C TYR A 148 24.18 -3.22 17.37
N LYS A 149 24.41 -3.20 18.66
CA LYS A 149 24.10 -4.31 19.57
C LYS A 149 22.57 -4.51 19.68
N ASP A 150 21.86 -4.21 18.60
CA ASP A 150 20.41 -4.36 18.50
C ASP A 150 20.10 -5.63 17.71
N HIS A 151 19.21 -6.44 18.29
CA HIS A 151 18.76 -7.68 17.64
C HIS A 151 17.73 -7.41 16.51
N HIS A 152 17.26 -6.18 16.36
CA HIS A 152 16.25 -5.79 15.37
C HIS A 152 16.55 -4.39 14.78
N PRO A 153 17.63 -4.25 13.99
CA PRO A 153 17.97 -2.96 13.39
C PRO A 153 16.94 -2.57 12.35
N ALA A 154 16.04 -1.65 12.70
CA ALA A 154 14.90 -1.26 11.89
C ALA A 154 14.73 0.26 11.76
N ASN A 155 15.72 1.04 12.16
CA ASN A 155 15.65 2.51 12.17
C ASN A 155 15.20 3.07 10.83
N GLY A 156 14.09 3.83 10.83
CA GLY A 156 13.49 4.43 9.65
C GLY A 156 12.81 3.45 8.66
N HIS A 157 12.83 2.13 8.94
CA HIS A 157 12.21 1.14 8.06
C HIS A 157 10.69 1.11 8.24
N ILE A 158 9.99 0.68 7.20
CA ILE A 158 8.62 0.19 7.33
C ILE A 158 8.64 -1.31 7.60
N GLN A 159 7.81 -1.77 8.52
CA GLN A 159 7.63 -3.19 8.82
C GLN A 159 6.20 -3.60 8.52
N PHE A 160 6.07 -4.70 7.79
CA PHE A 160 4.81 -5.42 7.59
C PHE A 160 4.76 -6.64 8.51
N VAL A 161 3.59 -6.90 9.10
CA VAL A 161 3.37 -8.02 10.02
C VAL A 161 2.14 -8.80 9.62
N TYR A 162 2.29 -10.14 9.50
CA TYR A 162 1.18 -11.03 9.18
C TYR A 162 1.37 -12.43 9.75
N GLY A 163 0.30 -12.98 10.34
CA GLY A 163 0.27 -14.36 10.86
C GLY A 163 1.18 -14.59 12.06
N HIS A 164 1.59 -15.84 12.22
CA HIS A 164 2.47 -16.29 13.31
C HIS A 164 3.81 -16.77 12.76
N ALA A 165 4.88 -16.47 13.48
CA ALA A 165 6.18 -17.05 13.21
C ALA A 165 6.19 -18.54 13.59
N SER A 166 6.77 -19.38 12.76
CA SER A 166 7.00 -20.79 13.03
C SER A 166 8.36 -21.23 12.45
N ASN A 167 8.71 -22.51 12.58
CA ASN A 167 9.99 -23.03 12.07
C ASN A 167 10.17 -22.84 10.56
N HIS A 168 9.07 -22.64 9.81
CA HIS A 168 9.08 -22.55 8.34
C HIS A 168 8.38 -21.31 7.79
N THR A 169 7.89 -20.41 8.66
CA THR A 169 7.18 -19.17 8.25
C THR A 169 7.66 -17.96 9.04
N GLY A 170 8.00 -16.89 8.33
CA GLY A 170 8.19 -15.57 8.95
C GLY A 170 6.86 -14.86 9.16
N SER A 171 6.79 -13.97 10.13
CA SER A 171 5.61 -13.13 10.42
C SER A 171 5.85 -11.65 10.18
N ASN A 172 7.05 -11.26 9.82
CA ASN A 172 7.40 -9.87 9.57
C ASN A 172 8.31 -9.71 8.36
N CYS A 173 8.22 -8.55 7.72
CA CYS A 173 9.06 -8.16 6.60
C CYS A 173 9.41 -6.68 6.77
N LEU A 174 10.69 -6.37 6.74
CA LEU A 174 11.22 -5.00 6.80
C LEU A 174 11.60 -4.52 5.41
N MET A 175 11.21 -3.29 5.07
CA MET A 175 11.65 -2.59 3.88
C MET A 175 12.50 -1.40 4.27
N LYS A 176 13.74 -1.39 3.81
CA LYS A 176 14.66 -0.25 3.95
C LYS A 176 14.24 0.82 2.95
N PRO A 177 13.93 2.05 3.39
CA PRO A 177 13.45 3.08 2.46
C PRO A 177 14.58 3.60 1.57
N GLN A 178 14.25 3.88 0.30
CA GLN A 178 15.08 4.63 -0.63
C GLN A 178 14.21 5.67 -1.34
N VAL A 179 14.79 6.83 -1.67
CA VAL A 179 14.05 7.85 -2.44
C VAL A 179 13.59 7.26 -3.77
N GLY A 180 12.32 7.44 -4.09
CA GLY A 180 11.68 6.87 -5.27
C GLY A 180 11.09 5.48 -5.07
N ASP A 181 11.30 4.81 -3.95
CA ASP A 181 10.61 3.55 -3.66
C ASP A 181 9.12 3.77 -3.43
N PHE A 182 8.33 2.88 -3.99
CA PHE A 182 6.89 2.82 -3.82
C PHE A 182 6.46 1.38 -3.54
N TYR A 183 5.67 1.21 -2.49
CA TYR A 183 5.08 -0.08 -2.11
C TYR A 183 3.56 0.02 -2.06
N VAL A 184 2.86 -0.97 -2.64
CA VAL A 184 1.41 -1.15 -2.54
C VAL A 184 1.09 -2.48 -1.87
N PHE A 185 0.10 -2.51 -0.99
CA PHE A 185 -0.25 -3.65 -0.18
C PHE A 185 -1.74 -3.63 0.21
N PRO A 186 -2.32 -4.78 0.63
CA PRO A 186 -3.68 -4.81 1.17
C PRO A 186 -3.83 -3.86 2.36
N SER A 187 -4.86 -3.03 2.38
CA SER A 187 -5.05 -1.99 3.40
C SER A 187 -5.13 -2.51 4.84
N HIS A 188 -5.57 -3.75 5.02
CA HIS A 188 -5.65 -4.42 6.32
C HIS A 188 -4.36 -5.15 6.73
N LEU A 189 -3.30 -5.09 5.94
CA LEU A 189 -1.99 -5.63 6.33
C LEU A 189 -1.39 -4.73 7.42
N HIS A 190 -1.14 -5.30 8.59
CA HIS A 190 -0.54 -4.57 9.70
C HIS A 190 0.84 -4.06 9.34
N HIS A 191 1.07 -2.79 9.59
CA HIS A 191 2.36 -2.17 9.33
C HIS A 191 2.66 -1.06 10.33
N CYS A 192 3.94 -0.77 10.50
CA CYS A 192 4.44 0.35 11.30
C CYS A 192 5.67 0.95 10.63
N VAL A 193 6.01 2.17 11.03
CA VAL A 193 7.23 2.85 10.56
C VAL A 193 8.07 3.19 11.78
N TYR A 194 9.28 2.64 11.81
CA TYR A 194 10.21 2.86 12.90
C TYR A 194 10.79 4.27 12.90
N PRO A 195 11.08 4.82 14.08
CA PRO A 195 11.81 6.07 14.17
C PRO A 195 13.24 5.91 13.65
N PHE A 196 13.84 7.00 13.27
CA PHE A 196 15.27 7.12 12.98
C PHE A 196 15.88 8.20 13.89
N LYS A 197 17.20 8.24 14.03
CA LYS A 197 17.95 9.16 14.93
C LYS A 197 18.69 10.25 14.17
N THR A 198 18.98 10.03 12.90
CA THR A 198 19.64 10.98 12.01
C THR A 198 18.81 12.26 11.94
N LYS A 199 19.44 13.41 12.15
CA LYS A 199 18.75 14.70 12.03
C LYS A 199 18.37 14.99 10.61
N GLY A 200 17.20 15.59 10.44
CA GLY A 200 16.71 16.01 9.13
C GLY A 200 15.34 15.44 8.80
N GLU A 201 14.80 15.88 7.67
CA GLU A 201 13.45 15.58 7.23
C GLU A 201 13.42 14.34 6.34
N ARG A 202 12.54 13.37 6.69
CA ARG A 202 12.06 12.34 5.78
C ARG A 202 10.72 12.78 5.23
N ARG A 203 10.57 12.74 3.90
CA ARG A 203 9.30 12.94 3.20
C ARG A 203 8.81 11.63 2.62
N SER A 204 7.58 11.30 2.88
CA SER A 204 6.87 10.18 2.28
C SER A 204 5.43 10.58 1.98
N PHE A 205 4.72 9.73 1.25
CA PHE A 205 3.28 9.86 1.08
C PHE A 205 2.61 8.51 1.27
N SER A 206 1.32 8.55 1.58
CA SER A 206 0.46 7.38 1.60
C SER A 206 -0.82 7.67 0.80
N VAL A 207 -1.33 6.66 0.09
CA VAL A 207 -2.60 6.74 -0.64
C VAL A 207 -3.39 5.47 -0.40
N ASN A 208 -4.67 5.61 -0.13
CA ASN A 208 -5.62 4.53 0.01
C ASN A 208 -6.53 4.44 -1.21
N PHE A 209 -6.91 3.22 -1.58
CA PHE A 209 -7.71 2.94 -2.76
C PHE A 209 -8.92 2.10 -2.45
N THR A 210 -10.00 2.39 -3.19
CA THR A 210 -11.12 1.46 -3.37
C THR A 210 -11.00 0.76 -4.71
N ILE A 211 -11.47 -0.49 -4.77
CA ILE A 211 -11.51 -1.29 -5.99
C ILE A 211 -12.94 -1.68 -6.25
N THR A 212 -13.43 -1.39 -7.46
CA THR A 212 -14.72 -1.88 -7.96
C THR A 212 -14.46 -2.87 -9.08
N ALA A 213 -14.97 -4.10 -8.93
CA ALA A 213 -14.95 -5.12 -9.96
C ALA A 213 -16.29 -5.16 -10.69
N SER A 214 -16.25 -5.34 -12.01
CA SER A 214 -17.44 -5.61 -12.83
C SER A 214 -17.14 -6.76 -13.79
N TYR A 215 -18.11 -7.61 -14.06
CA TYR A 215 -17.93 -8.67 -15.03
C TYR A 215 -17.67 -8.12 -16.43
N LYS A 216 -16.69 -8.67 -17.14
CA LYS A 216 -16.44 -8.34 -18.56
C LYS A 216 -17.62 -8.73 -19.44
N ASP A 217 -18.17 -9.89 -19.19
CA ASP A 217 -19.41 -10.39 -19.78
C ASP A 217 -20.53 -10.32 -18.73
N LYS A 218 -21.47 -9.41 -18.93
CA LYS A 218 -22.62 -9.22 -18.04
C LYS A 218 -23.51 -10.47 -17.90
N SER A 219 -23.46 -11.39 -18.84
CA SER A 219 -24.19 -12.67 -18.72
C SER A 219 -23.63 -13.59 -17.64
N GLN A 220 -22.41 -13.36 -17.17
CA GLN A 220 -21.75 -14.09 -16.09
C GLN A 220 -22.00 -13.45 -14.71
N GLU A 221 -22.64 -12.28 -14.69
CA GLU A 221 -22.98 -11.62 -13.43
C GLU A 221 -24.05 -12.43 -12.69
N PRO A 222 -23.85 -12.85 -11.43
CA PRO A 222 -24.86 -13.52 -10.66
C PRO A 222 -26.09 -12.64 -10.55
N LYS A 223 -27.28 -13.23 -10.74
CA LYS A 223 -28.54 -12.52 -10.49
C LYS A 223 -28.55 -11.96 -9.07
N SER A 224 -28.99 -10.74 -8.92
CA SER A 224 -29.17 -10.11 -7.61
C SER A 224 -30.15 -10.94 -6.76
N TYR A 225 -30.05 -10.82 -5.44
CA TYR A 225 -30.97 -11.51 -4.52
C TYR A 225 -32.44 -11.22 -4.86
N ALA A 226 -32.77 -10.00 -5.23
CA ALA A 226 -34.11 -9.58 -5.61
C ALA A 226 -34.60 -10.24 -6.92
N GLU A 227 -33.71 -10.48 -7.88
CA GLU A 227 -34.04 -11.20 -9.11
C GLU A 227 -34.23 -12.70 -8.86
N GLN A 228 -33.40 -13.31 -8.03
CA GLN A 228 -33.55 -14.71 -7.60
C GLN A 228 -34.85 -14.92 -6.83
N GLU A 229 -35.23 -13.99 -5.94
CA GLU A 229 -36.48 -14.04 -5.18
C GLU A 229 -37.68 -13.92 -6.10
N LYS A 230 -37.67 -13.02 -7.09
CA LYS A 230 -38.73 -12.91 -8.10
C LYS A 230 -38.90 -14.18 -8.91
N GLU A 231 -37.82 -14.83 -9.32
CA GLU A 231 -37.87 -16.08 -10.07
C GLU A 231 -38.47 -17.21 -9.23
N MET A 232 -38.05 -17.33 -7.95
CA MET A 232 -38.62 -18.30 -7.04
C MET A 232 -40.13 -18.08 -6.80
N LEU A 233 -40.59 -16.83 -6.76
CA LEU A 233 -42.01 -16.51 -6.64
C LEU A 233 -42.81 -16.93 -7.88
N VAL A 234 -42.25 -16.61 -9.08
CA VAL A 234 -42.88 -17.00 -10.36
C VAL A 234 -42.95 -18.53 -10.55
N GLU A 235 -41.92 -19.25 -10.10
CA GLU A 235 -41.95 -20.73 -10.14
C GLU A 235 -42.98 -21.31 -9.17
N LYS A 236 -43.18 -20.72 -8.00
CA LYS A 236 -44.20 -21.15 -7.04
C LYS A 236 -45.63 -20.87 -7.51
N GLU A 237 -45.84 -19.83 -8.35
CA GLU A 237 -47.17 -19.54 -8.93
C GLU A 237 -47.52 -20.46 -10.10
N LYS A 238 -46.54 -21.16 -10.68
CA LYS A 238 -46.71 -22.09 -11.80
C LYS A 238 -46.85 -23.57 -11.38
N ALA A 239 -46.55 -23.85 -10.12
CA ALA A 239 -46.63 -25.21 -9.53
C ALA A 239 -47.93 -25.42 -8.76
#